data_4ea4481970d759e1c2afccd158e4a71d
#
_entry.id   4ea4481970d759e1c2afccd158e4a71d
#
_cell.length_a   1.000
_cell.length_b   1.000
_cell.length_c   1.000
_cell.angle_alpha   90.00
_cell.angle_beta   90.00
_cell.angle_gamma   90.00
#
_symmetry.space_group_name_H-M   'P 1'
#
loop_
_entity.id
_entity.type
_entity.pdbx_description
1 polymer ?
#
loop_
_entity_poly.entity_id
_entity_poly.type
_entity_poly.pdbx_seq_one_letter_code
_entity_poly.pdbx_strand_id
1 'polypeptide(L)'
;MHTESKILTYASPHDPWWKRWAMHAVEDLSGRRRLLPIYRAWRTEVAGKSPYMMNDLLAMVRTKLDINAGNPNAGPWPVTVPREMPLVIVANHPFGIGDGIAILALAEQLGRPCRILAHSDLLKVPEIRHLALPIDFSESREAIKTNVESRNAARRLLRDGVTIVVFPAGGVATAEHPAGKAEELPWKTFTARLIQQAQAAVLPVYFEGQNSPLFHLVSRYSVTIRLALMVSELRNFVGATIQVHVGAVVPFAELASGADRQGLTSELYARVHQLAPGSRHLPLDQLRPRPPDARRRYPWDPPRPHTKAQV
;
A
#
# COMPACT_ATOMS: atom_id res chain seq x y z
N MET A 1 26.79 3.57 -14.95
CA MET A 1 25.83 2.80 -15.76
C MET A 1 25.30 1.50 -15.11
N HIS A 2 25.98 0.88 -14.13
CA HIS A 2 25.54 -0.40 -13.54
C HIS A 2 24.38 -0.33 -12.51
N THR A 3 24.02 0.85 -12.01
CA THR A 3 23.01 0.98 -10.94
C THR A 3 21.58 1.04 -11.50
N GLU A 4 21.39 1.48 -12.71
CA GLU A 4 20.07 1.73 -13.31
C GLU A 4 19.35 0.45 -13.78
N SER A 5 20.10 -0.61 -14.11
CA SER A 5 19.51 -1.88 -14.53
C SER A 5 18.74 -2.59 -13.38
N LYS A 6 18.94 -2.14 -12.13
CA LYS A 6 18.30 -2.70 -10.94
C LYS A 6 17.02 -1.98 -10.53
N ILE A 7 16.68 -0.88 -11.22
CA ILE A 7 15.50 -0.08 -10.91
C ILE A 7 14.32 -0.54 -11.75
N LEU A 8 13.14 -0.51 -11.17
CA LEU A 8 11.91 -1.04 -11.77
C LEU A 8 12.05 -2.51 -12.20
N THR A 9 12.77 -3.30 -11.42
CA THR A 9 12.83 -4.76 -11.60
C THR A 9 12.68 -5.46 -10.26
N TYR A 10 11.94 -6.53 -10.27
CA TYR A 10 11.80 -7.48 -9.16
C TYR A 10 12.77 -8.66 -9.27
N ALA A 11 13.55 -8.73 -10.35
CA ALA A 11 14.60 -9.74 -10.50
C ALA A 11 15.67 -9.57 -9.40
N SER A 12 15.93 -10.62 -8.65
CA SER A 12 16.98 -10.64 -7.63
C SER A 12 18.32 -11.07 -8.24
N PRO A 13 19.46 -10.51 -7.80
CA PRO A 13 20.78 -11.02 -8.17
C PRO A 13 20.98 -12.49 -7.80
N HIS A 14 20.26 -12.97 -6.78
CA HIS A 14 20.30 -14.35 -6.29
C HIS A 14 19.41 -15.32 -7.09
N ASP A 15 18.52 -14.80 -7.96
CA ASP A 15 17.71 -15.64 -8.81
C ASP A 15 18.56 -16.33 -9.88
N PRO A 16 18.23 -17.58 -10.30
CA PRO A 16 18.84 -18.24 -11.44
C PRO A 16 18.78 -17.37 -12.70
N TRP A 17 19.79 -17.45 -13.55
CA TRP A 17 19.92 -16.59 -14.74
C TRP A 17 18.69 -16.63 -15.65
N TRP A 18 18.08 -17.81 -15.86
CA TRP A 18 16.89 -17.99 -16.69
C TRP A 18 15.65 -17.30 -16.09
N LYS A 19 15.51 -17.34 -14.75
CA LYS A 19 14.41 -16.65 -14.05
C LYS A 19 14.58 -15.13 -14.16
N ARG A 20 15.80 -14.63 -14.00
CA ARG A 20 16.12 -13.21 -14.18
C ARG A 20 15.82 -12.75 -15.61
N TRP A 21 16.22 -13.57 -16.61
CA TRP A 21 15.94 -13.28 -18.02
C TRP A 21 14.43 -13.25 -18.28
N ALA A 22 13.69 -14.25 -17.81
CA ALA A 22 12.24 -14.30 -17.95
C ALA A 22 11.54 -13.09 -17.29
N MET A 23 11.97 -12.72 -16.08
CA MET A 23 11.43 -11.52 -15.40
C MET A 23 11.70 -10.25 -16.19
N HIS A 24 12.93 -10.04 -16.64
CA HIS A 24 13.25 -8.86 -17.46
C HIS A 24 12.49 -8.82 -18.78
N ALA A 25 12.30 -9.96 -19.43
CA ALA A 25 11.49 -10.03 -20.65
C ALA A 25 10.03 -9.64 -20.39
N VAL A 26 9.42 -10.15 -19.32
CA VAL A 26 8.05 -9.79 -18.92
C VAL A 26 7.97 -8.31 -18.55
N GLU A 27 8.91 -7.79 -17.75
CA GLU A 27 8.95 -6.38 -17.36
C GLU A 27 9.10 -5.43 -18.54
N ASP A 28 9.97 -5.77 -19.50
CA ASP A 28 10.21 -4.98 -20.71
C ASP A 28 8.97 -4.97 -21.62
N LEU A 29 8.33 -6.12 -21.83
CA LEU A 29 7.06 -6.25 -22.55
C LEU A 29 5.92 -5.50 -21.81
N SER A 30 5.94 -5.51 -20.48
CA SER A 30 4.99 -4.83 -19.62
C SER A 30 5.14 -3.30 -19.60
N GLY A 31 6.16 -2.75 -20.22
CA GLY A 31 6.34 -1.29 -20.37
C GLY A 31 7.43 -0.66 -19.54
N ARG A 32 8.31 -1.42 -18.90
CA ARG A 32 9.47 -0.93 -18.15
C ARG A 32 10.30 0.07 -18.98
N ARG A 33 10.50 -0.22 -20.28
CA ARG A 33 11.23 0.68 -21.18
C ARG A 33 10.57 2.04 -21.35
N ARG A 34 9.25 2.15 -21.20
CA ARG A 34 8.51 3.43 -21.24
C ARG A 34 8.56 4.17 -19.92
N LEU A 35 8.63 3.45 -18.80
CA LEU A 35 8.68 4.03 -17.46
C LEU A 35 10.09 4.51 -17.08
N LEU A 36 11.15 3.88 -17.59
CA LEU A 36 12.52 4.27 -17.27
C LEU A 36 12.87 5.73 -17.64
N PRO A 37 12.50 6.28 -18.81
CA PRO A 37 12.73 7.69 -19.12
C PRO A 37 11.99 8.62 -18.15
N ILE A 38 10.75 8.29 -17.78
CA ILE A 38 9.96 9.06 -16.82
C ILE A 38 10.65 9.06 -15.45
N TYR A 39 11.08 7.89 -14.98
CA TYR A 39 11.82 7.79 -13.72
C TYR A 39 13.11 8.63 -13.75
N ARG A 40 13.87 8.61 -14.86
CA ARG A 40 15.10 9.41 -15.00
C ARG A 40 14.83 10.90 -14.95
N ALA A 41 13.81 11.36 -15.66
CA ALA A 41 13.39 12.76 -15.65
C ALA A 41 12.97 13.17 -14.22
N TRP A 42 12.11 12.40 -13.59
CA TRP A 42 11.69 12.65 -12.21
C TRP A 42 12.88 12.69 -11.22
N ARG A 43 13.80 11.74 -11.33
CA ARG A 43 15.00 11.69 -10.50
C ARG A 43 15.88 12.92 -10.67
N THR A 44 16.00 13.39 -11.91
CA THR A 44 16.89 14.52 -12.23
C THR A 44 16.24 15.86 -11.89
N GLU A 45 14.95 16.00 -12.11
CA GLU A 45 14.25 17.29 -12.08
C GLU A 45 13.54 17.54 -10.73
N VAL A 46 13.04 16.49 -10.07
CA VAL A 46 12.10 16.59 -8.93
C VAL A 46 12.63 15.97 -7.66
N ALA A 47 13.11 14.73 -7.73
CA ALA A 47 13.44 13.96 -6.54
C ALA A 47 14.51 14.65 -5.68
N GLY A 48 14.20 14.86 -4.39
CA GLY A 48 15.06 15.55 -3.43
C GLY A 48 15.15 17.07 -3.61
N LYS A 49 14.41 17.66 -4.57
CA LYS A 49 14.38 19.10 -4.83
C LYS A 49 13.04 19.74 -4.48
N SER A 50 11.98 18.96 -4.53
CA SER A 50 10.62 19.42 -4.25
C SER A 50 10.10 18.83 -2.93
N PRO A 51 9.44 19.62 -2.09
CA PRO A 51 8.71 19.12 -0.92
C PRO A 51 7.42 18.36 -1.32
N TYR A 52 6.97 18.51 -2.58
CA TYR A 52 5.81 17.86 -3.16
C TYR A 52 6.20 16.83 -4.23
N MET A 53 7.22 16.05 -3.93
CA MET A 53 7.89 15.15 -4.86
C MET A 53 6.94 14.16 -5.54
N MET A 54 5.92 13.66 -4.83
CA MET A 54 4.94 12.71 -5.37
C MET A 54 3.84 13.43 -6.16
N ASN A 55 3.40 14.62 -5.74
CA ASN A 55 2.48 15.44 -6.53
C ASN A 55 3.12 15.86 -7.87
N ASP A 56 4.39 16.24 -7.85
CA ASP A 56 5.14 16.57 -9.07
C ASP A 56 5.32 15.36 -9.98
N LEU A 57 5.55 14.16 -9.40
CA LEU A 57 5.56 12.91 -10.17
C LEU A 57 4.22 12.66 -10.86
N LEU A 58 3.10 12.82 -10.14
CA LEU A 58 1.76 12.67 -10.71
C LEU A 58 1.54 13.65 -11.86
N ALA A 59 1.97 14.92 -11.71
CA ALA A 59 1.90 15.92 -12.76
C ALA A 59 2.74 15.53 -14.00
N MET A 60 3.97 15.05 -13.81
CA MET A 60 4.84 14.59 -14.88
C MET A 60 4.23 13.44 -15.69
N VAL A 61 3.58 12.49 -15.00
CA VAL A 61 2.91 11.34 -15.65
C VAL A 61 1.47 11.66 -16.08
N ARG A 62 1.00 12.90 -15.89
CA ARG A 62 -0.34 13.37 -16.21
C ARG A 62 -1.44 12.55 -15.51
N THR A 63 -1.15 12.00 -14.36
CA THR A 63 -2.12 11.30 -13.53
C THR A 63 -2.81 12.30 -12.62
N LYS A 64 -4.13 12.22 -12.56
CA LYS A 64 -4.95 13.10 -11.71
C LYS A 64 -5.52 12.31 -10.54
N LEU A 65 -5.55 12.91 -9.38
CA LEU A 65 -6.34 12.43 -8.24
C LEU A 65 -7.66 13.19 -8.25
N ASP A 66 -8.75 12.48 -8.43
CA ASP A 66 -10.10 13.00 -8.29
C ASP A 66 -10.55 12.70 -6.86
N ILE A 67 -10.42 13.72 -6.01
CA ILE A 67 -10.57 13.57 -4.57
C ILE A 67 -12.01 13.89 -4.17
N ASN A 68 -12.65 12.91 -3.52
CA ASN A 68 -14.00 13.06 -2.93
C ASN A 68 -15.13 13.38 -3.91
N ALA A 69 -14.93 13.21 -5.22
CA ALA A 69 -15.94 13.56 -6.22
C ALA A 69 -17.29 12.90 -5.93
N GLY A 70 -18.29 13.69 -5.60
CA GLY A 70 -19.66 13.25 -5.40
C GLY A 70 -19.89 12.25 -4.24
N ASN A 71 -18.94 12.09 -3.33
CA ASN A 71 -19.05 11.14 -2.23
C ASN A 71 -19.61 11.80 -0.96
N PRO A 72 -20.84 11.49 -0.54
CA PRO A 72 -21.44 12.08 0.67
C PRO A 72 -20.80 11.58 1.97
N ASN A 73 -20.05 10.50 1.93
CA ASN A 73 -19.38 9.90 3.09
C ASN A 73 -17.94 10.44 3.27
N ALA A 74 -17.47 11.24 2.30
CA ALA A 74 -16.14 11.82 2.36
C ALA A 74 -16.06 12.96 3.38
N GLY A 75 -14.87 13.12 3.94
CA GLY A 75 -14.55 14.27 4.79
C GLY A 75 -14.09 15.50 3.98
N PRO A 76 -13.81 16.61 4.65
CA PRO A 76 -13.24 17.77 3.99
C PRO A 76 -11.83 17.46 3.49
N TRP A 77 -11.47 17.97 2.28
CA TRP A 77 -10.13 17.88 1.75
C TRP A 77 -9.75 19.17 1.00
N PRO A 78 -8.54 19.71 1.19
CA PRO A 78 -7.53 19.28 2.18
C PRO A 78 -7.97 19.53 3.63
N VAL A 79 -7.41 18.76 4.56
CA VAL A 79 -7.69 18.89 5.99
C VAL A 79 -6.44 19.36 6.73
N THR A 80 -6.63 20.26 7.71
CA THR A 80 -5.56 20.68 8.61
C THR A 80 -5.55 19.79 9.85
N VAL A 81 -4.42 19.18 10.12
CA VAL A 81 -4.22 18.33 11.31
C VAL A 81 -3.08 18.94 12.14
N PRO A 82 -3.30 19.27 13.43
CA PRO A 82 -2.26 19.79 14.31
C PRO A 82 -1.02 18.89 14.31
N ARG A 83 0.18 19.48 14.32
CA ARG A 83 1.43 18.69 14.27
C ARG A 83 1.62 17.81 15.50
N GLU A 84 1.10 18.26 16.63
CA GLU A 84 1.16 17.56 17.91
C GLU A 84 0.25 16.32 17.95
N MET A 85 -0.73 16.25 17.05
CA MET A 85 -1.62 15.10 16.95
C MET A 85 -0.94 13.99 16.14
N PRO A 86 -0.57 12.86 16.75
CA PRO A 86 -0.08 11.71 16.01
C PRO A 86 -1.13 11.25 14.98
N LEU A 87 -0.72 11.03 13.73
CA LEU A 87 -1.64 10.71 12.63
C LEU A 87 -1.21 9.46 11.89
N VAL A 88 -2.13 8.54 11.72
CA VAL A 88 -1.99 7.37 10.85
C VAL A 88 -2.98 7.49 9.70
N ILE A 89 -2.49 7.47 8.46
CA ILE A 89 -3.32 7.31 7.27
C ILE A 89 -3.49 5.81 7.01
N VAL A 90 -4.73 5.37 6.89
CA VAL A 90 -5.07 3.96 6.68
C VAL A 90 -5.86 3.83 5.38
N ALA A 91 -5.40 2.98 4.47
CA ALA A 91 -6.03 2.83 3.17
C ALA A 91 -6.16 1.36 2.71
N ASN A 92 -7.11 1.10 1.79
CA ASN A 92 -7.14 -0.10 0.97
C ASN A 92 -6.02 -0.07 -0.07
N HIS A 93 -5.69 -1.22 -0.68
CA HIS A 93 -4.50 -1.37 -1.54
C HIS A 93 -4.83 -2.05 -2.89
N PRO A 94 -5.60 -1.38 -3.78
CA PRO A 94 -6.04 -1.99 -5.03
C PRO A 94 -4.99 -2.02 -6.14
N PHE A 95 -4.10 -1.02 -6.26
CA PHE A 95 -3.21 -0.83 -7.41
C PHE A 95 -1.73 -1.14 -7.13
N GLY A 96 -1.31 -1.18 -5.86
CA GLY A 96 0.07 -1.45 -5.48
C GLY A 96 0.98 -0.21 -5.56
N ILE A 97 1.86 -0.11 -6.56
CA ILE A 97 2.77 1.05 -6.67
C ILE A 97 1.98 2.35 -6.90
N GLY A 98 0.89 2.28 -7.68
CA GLY A 98 0.08 3.44 -8.02
C GLY A 98 -0.56 4.10 -6.81
N ASP A 99 -1.25 3.34 -5.96
CA ASP A 99 -1.84 3.88 -4.74
C ASP A 99 -0.79 4.25 -3.69
N GLY A 100 0.38 3.59 -3.70
CA GLY A 100 1.53 4.02 -2.91
C GLY A 100 2.00 5.44 -3.26
N ILE A 101 2.11 5.76 -4.55
CA ILE A 101 2.43 7.11 -5.02
C ILE A 101 1.30 8.09 -4.68
N ALA A 102 0.05 7.71 -4.96
CA ALA A 102 -1.11 8.56 -4.74
C ALA A 102 -1.29 8.92 -3.26
N ILE A 103 -1.13 7.96 -2.34
CA ILE A 103 -1.31 8.24 -0.91
C ILE A 103 -0.18 9.08 -0.33
N LEU A 104 1.04 8.94 -0.86
CA LEU A 104 2.14 9.83 -0.49
C LEU A 104 1.90 11.24 -1.01
N ALA A 105 1.37 11.40 -2.23
CA ALA A 105 0.97 12.70 -2.76
C ALA A 105 -0.14 13.37 -1.92
N LEU A 106 -1.10 12.60 -1.42
CA LEU A 106 -2.09 13.10 -0.45
C LEU A 106 -1.42 13.51 0.87
N ALA A 107 -0.52 12.67 1.39
CA ALA A 107 0.19 12.98 2.64
C ALA A 107 1.05 14.25 2.56
N GLU A 108 1.67 14.54 1.40
CA GLU A 108 2.38 15.79 1.14
C GLU A 108 1.45 17.01 1.28
N GLN A 109 0.18 16.90 0.84
CA GLN A 109 -0.80 17.99 0.92
C GLN A 109 -1.21 18.35 2.37
N LEU A 110 -0.95 17.46 3.33
CA LEU A 110 -1.17 17.77 4.76
C LEU A 110 -0.10 18.72 5.34
N GLY A 111 0.94 19.06 4.60
CA GLY A 111 2.02 19.93 5.06
C GLY A 111 2.83 19.37 6.26
N ARG A 112 2.85 18.04 6.41
CA ARG A 112 3.52 17.33 7.51
C ARG A 112 4.52 16.31 6.96
N PRO A 113 5.62 16.04 7.68
CA PRO A 113 6.50 14.94 7.31
C PRO A 113 5.71 13.62 7.30
N CYS A 114 5.98 12.76 6.36
CA CYS A 114 5.32 11.44 6.30
C CYS A 114 6.32 10.30 6.08
N ARG A 115 5.93 9.09 6.46
CA ARG A 115 6.58 7.82 6.17
C ARG A 115 5.54 6.77 5.85
N ILE A 116 5.89 5.84 4.97
CA ILE A 116 5.02 4.73 4.59
C ILE A 116 5.62 3.39 5.01
N LEU A 117 4.81 2.54 5.63
CA LEU A 117 5.16 1.15 5.85
C LEU A 117 4.98 0.39 4.53
N ALA A 118 6.09 -0.05 3.94
CA ALA A 118 6.07 -0.63 2.61
C ALA A 118 7.07 -1.80 2.48
N HIS A 119 6.88 -2.63 1.43
CA HIS A 119 7.77 -3.75 1.17
C HIS A 119 9.22 -3.29 1.01
N SER A 120 10.16 -4.04 1.55
CA SER A 120 11.60 -3.74 1.54
C SER A 120 12.17 -3.52 0.12
N ASP A 121 11.54 -4.08 -0.90
CA ASP A 121 11.92 -3.87 -2.30
C ASP A 121 11.83 -2.40 -2.75
N LEU A 122 10.97 -1.58 -2.11
CA LEU A 122 10.92 -0.15 -2.39
C LEU A 122 12.22 0.58 -2.03
N LEU A 123 13.04 0.04 -1.15
CA LEU A 123 14.36 0.57 -0.84
C LEU A 123 15.36 0.45 -2.01
N LYS A 124 15.01 -0.31 -3.05
CA LYS A 124 15.79 -0.34 -4.31
C LYS A 124 15.75 0.98 -5.05
N VAL A 125 14.73 1.83 -4.78
CA VAL A 125 14.61 3.20 -5.31
C VAL A 125 15.22 4.18 -4.31
N PRO A 126 16.45 4.68 -4.53
CA PRO A 126 17.18 5.46 -3.55
C PRO A 126 16.45 6.74 -3.09
N GLU A 127 15.73 7.35 -4.02
CA GLU A 127 15.08 8.66 -3.84
C GLU A 127 13.91 8.59 -2.85
N ILE A 128 13.28 7.42 -2.65
CA ILE A 128 12.16 7.25 -1.72
C ILE A 128 12.53 6.52 -0.43
N ARG A 129 13.80 6.13 -0.26
CA ARG A 129 14.26 5.43 0.95
C ARG A 129 13.92 6.18 2.23
N HIS A 130 14.05 7.50 2.19
CA HIS A 130 13.76 8.36 3.33
C HIS A 130 12.26 8.40 3.69
N LEU A 131 11.38 8.00 2.76
CA LEU A 131 9.94 7.91 3.00
C LEU A 131 9.50 6.52 3.49
N ALA A 132 10.31 5.48 3.27
CA ALA A 132 9.92 4.11 3.51
C ALA A 132 10.38 3.61 4.89
N LEU A 133 9.46 2.94 5.59
CA LEU A 133 9.73 2.06 6.72
C LEU A 133 9.58 0.63 6.20
N PRO A 134 10.69 -0.11 6.04
CA PRO A 134 10.65 -1.41 5.36
C PRO A 134 9.90 -2.47 6.16
N ILE A 135 9.05 -3.21 5.47
CA ILE A 135 8.41 -4.43 5.94
C ILE A 135 8.87 -5.58 5.05
N ASP A 136 9.29 -6.65 5.67
CA ASP A 136 9.65 -7.89 4.99
C ASP A 136 8.64 -8.98 5.36
N PHE A 137 8.06 -9.62 4.35
CA PHE A 137 7.03 -10.65 4.55
C PHE A 137 7.62 -12.08 4.58
N SER A 138 8.93 -12.22 4.44
CA SER A 138 9.60 -13.51 4.63
C SER A 138 9.57 -13.92 6.11
N GLU A 139 9.75 -15.22 6.36
CA GLU A 139 9.78 -15.78 7.73
C GLU A 139 11.21 -15.84 8.30
N SER A 140 12.17 -15.15 7.67
CA SER A 140 13.55 -15.14 8.11
C SER A 140 13.71 -14.38 9.45
N ARG A 141 14.75 -14.69 10.18
CA ARG A 141 15.09 -13.95 11.42
C ARG A 141 15.38 -12.47 11.12
N GLU A 142 16.00 -12.21 9.98
CA GLU A 142 16.31 -10.86 9.49
C GLU A 142 15.02 -10.08 9.21
N ALA A 143 14.02 -10.72 8.59
CA ALA A 143 12.71 -10.11 8.36
C ALA A 143 12.00 -9.76 9.67
N ILE A 144 12.01 -10.66 10.64
CA ILE A 144 11.43 -10.40 11.97
C ILE A 144 12.11 -9.19 12.61
N LYS A 145 13.44 -9.12 12.57
CA LYS A 145 14.21 -7.99 13.11
C LYS A 145 13.85 -6.69 12.40
N THR A 146 13.90 -6.65 11.08
CA THR A 146 13.52 -5.50 10.25
C THR A 146 12.11 -5.01 10.59
N ASN A 147 11.16 -5.94 10.69
CA ASN A 147 9.77 -5.62 11.01
C ASN A 147 9.61 -5.01 12.42
N VAL A 148 10.36 -5.50 13.39
CA VAL A 148 10.36 -4.95 14.76
C VAL A 148 10.98 -3.55 14.77
N GLU A 149 12.10 -3.36 14.08
CA GLU A 149 12.77 -2.05 13.97
C GLU A 149 11.87 -1.01 13.30
N SER A 150 11.25 -1.35 12.18
CA SER A 150 10.31 -0.46 11.46
C SER A 150 9.10 -0.09 12.30
N ARG A 151 8.55 -1.04 13.07
CA ARG A 151 7.45 -0.77 14.01
C ARG A 151 7.84 0.19 15.13
N ASN A 152 9.01 -0.02 15.70
CA ASN A 152 9.53 0.86 16.73
C ASN A 152 9.84 2.26 16.18
N ALA A 153 10.38 2.34 14.96
CA ALA A 153 10.60 3.60 14.26
C ALA A 153 9.28 4.33 13.99
N ALA A 154 8.26 3.64 13.46
CA ALA A 154 6.94 4.22 13.23
C ALA A 154 6.34 4.83 14.51
N ARG A 155 6.44 4.12 15.64
CA ARG A 155 5.95 4.61 16.94
C ARG A 155 6.69 5.86 17.41
N ARG A 156 8.02 5.93 17.25
CA ARG A 156 8.80 7.13 17.58
C ARG A 156 8.41 8.29 16.70
N LEU A 157 8.39 8.07 15.38
CA LEU A 157 8.05 9.08 14.38
C LEU A 157 6.65 9.69 14.59
N LEU A 158 5.66 8.89 14.99
CA LEU A 158 4.33 9.40 15.33
C LEU A 158 4.38 10.41 16.48
N ARG A 159 5.20 10.16 17.51
CA ARG A 159 5.40 11.09 18.64
C ARG A 159 6.11 12.37 18.21
N ASP A 160 6.97 12.26 17.19
CA ASP A 160 7.70 13.39 16.63
C ASP A 160 6.87 14.16 15.58
N GLY A 161 5.57 13.90 15.48
CA GLY A 161 4.65 14.59 14.57
C GLY A 161 4.74 14.15 13.11
N VAL A 162 5.40 13.02 12.82
CA VAL A 162 5.47 12.42 11.48
C VAL A 162 4.22 11.59 11.23
N THR A 163 3.56 11.81 10.11
CA THR A 163 2.41 11.00 9.66
C THR A 163 2.89 9.63 9.18
N ILE A 164 2.23 8.57 9.63
CA ILE A 164 2.52 7.21 9.18
C ILE A 164 1.42 6.71 8.25
N VAL A 165 1.81 6.27 7.07
CA VAL A 165 0.89 5.68 6.06
C VAL A 165 0.97 4.16 6.14
N VAL A 166 -0.19 3.50 6.18
CA VAL A 166 -0.29 2.05 6.29
C VAL A 166 -1.36 1.50 5.35
N PHE A 167 -1.01 0.41 4.65
CA PHE A 167 -1.95 -0.49 3.99
C PHE A 167 -2.08 -1.76 4.84
N PRO A 168 -3.12 -1.88 5.69
CA PRO A 168 -3.15 -2.93 6.72
C PRO A 168 -3.26 -4.35 6.18
N ALA A 169 -3.79 -4.52 4.97
CA ALA A 169 -3.82 -5.80 4.27
C ALA A 169 -2.40 -6.35 4.02
N GLY A 170 -1.41 -5.46 3.88
CA GLY A 170 -0.01 -5.84 3.63
C GLY A 170 0.25 -6.44 2.24
N GLY A 171 -0.73 -6.40 1.35
CA GLY A 171 -0.62 -6.88 -0.01
C GLY A 171 -1.70 -6.30 -0.91
N VAL A 172 -1.43 -6.28 -2.20
CA VAL A 172 -2.34 -5.72 -3.21
C VAL A 172 -3.57 -6.60 -3.35
N ALA A 173 -4.75 -5.99 -3.44
CA ALA A 173 -6.01 -6.67 -3.65
C ALA A 173 -6.00 -7.54 -4.92
N THR A 174 -6.61 -8.71 -4.84
CA THR A 174 -6.67 -9.67 -5.95
C THR A 174 -8.04 -10.30 -6.08
N ALA A 175 -8.47 -10.58 -7.32
CA ALA A 175 -9.71 -11.30 -7.58
C ALA A 175 -9.48 -12.81 -7.72
N GLU A 176 -10.48 -13.61 -7.36
CA GLU A 176 -10.46 -15.07 -7.59
C GLU A 176 -10.54 -15.43 -9.07
N HIS A 177 -11.26 -14.60 -9.85
CA HIS A 177 -11.40 -14.76 -11.29
C HIS A 177 -10.95 -13.49 -12.00
N PRO A 178 -10.42 -13.58 -13.23
CA PRO A 178 -9.90 -12.40 -13.93
C PRO A 178 -10.91 -11.26 -14.06
N ALA A 179 -12.19 -11.56 -14.24
CA ALA A 179 -13.28 -10.59 -14.32
C ALA A 179 -13.99 -10.36 -12.97
N GLY A 180 -13.48 -10.95 -11.88
CA GLY A 180 -14.06 -10.82 -10.55
C GLY A 180 -13.69 -9.49 -9.88
N LYS A 181 -14.40 -9.19 -8.80
CA LYS A 181 -14.06 -8.07 -7.92
C LYS A 181 -12.82 -8.43 -7.10
N ALA A 182 -11.85 -7.52 -7.08
CA ALA A 182 -10.66 -7.67 -6.24
C ALA A 182 -11.03 -7.55 -4.76
N GLU A 183 -10.47 -8.43 -3.95
CA GLU A 183 -10.63 -8.45 -2.51
C GLU A 183 -9.27 -8.29 -1.85
N GLU A 184 -9.24 -7.53 -0.76
CA GLU A 184 -8.05 -7.39 0.05
C GLU A 184 -7.77 -8.63 0.88
N LEU A 185 -6.51 -8.79 1.26
CA LEU A 185 -6.12 -9.71 2.32
C LEU A 185 -6.74 -9.29 3.64
N PRO A 186 -6.94 -10.23 4.58
CA PRO A 186 -7.34 -9.89 5.93
C PRO A 186 -6.40 -8.85 6.55
N TRP A 187 -6.97 -7.80 7.09
CA TRP A 187 -6.19 -6.74 7.71
C TRP A 187 -5.47 -7.23 8.97
N LYS A 188 -4.21 -6.86 9.08
CA LYS A 188 -3.35 -7.28 10.20
C LYS A 188 -3.54 -6.34 11.39
N THR A 189 -3.64 -6.91 12.59
CA THR A 189 -3.84 -6.18 13.86
C THR A 189 -2.67 -5.27 14.26
N PHE A 190 -1.58 -5.30 13.48
CA PHE A 190 -0.43 -4.44 13.70
C PHE A 190 -0.79 -2.95 13.66
N THR A 191 -1.62 -2.53 12.69
CA THR A 191 -2.03 -1.12 12.53
C THR A 191 -2.82 -0.66 13.76
N ALA A 192 -3.76 -1.46 14.24
CA ALA A 192 -4.50 -1.19 15.46
C ALA A 192 -3.57 -1.05 16.68
N ARG A 193 -2.59 -1.95 16.81
CA ARG A 193 -1.58 -1.85 17.87
C ARG A 193 -0.76 -0.56 17.80
N LEU A 194 -0.35 -0.15 16.61
CA LEU A 194 0.42 1.09 16.41
C LEU A 194 -0.40 2.30 16.86
N ILE A 195 -1.67 2.38 16.42
CA ILE A 195 -2.61 3.45 16.76
C ILE A 195 -2.84 3.52 18.28
N GLN A 196 -3.12 2.38 18.92
CA GLN A 196 -3.32 2.33 20.37
C GLN A 196 -2.07 2.77 21.16
N GLN A 197 -0.88 2.32 20.74
CA GLN A 197 0.37 2.66 21.43
C GLN A 197 0.78 4.12 21.26
N ALA A 198 0.43 4.75 20.16
CA ALA A 198 0.73 6.14 19.87
C ALA A 198 -0.43 7.09 20.20
N GLN A 199 -1.60 6.57 20.58
CA GLN A 199 -2.85 7.33 20.72
C GLN A 199 -3.13 8.19 19.48
N ALA A 200 -2.89 7.60 18.31
CA ALA A 200 -2.91 8.32 17.05
C ALA A 200 -4.34 8.49 16.52
N ALA A 201 -4.62 9.67 15.98
CA ALA A 201 -5.78 9.89 15.13
C ALA A 201 -5.63 9.11 13.83
N VAL A 202 -6.74 8.83 13.18
CA VAL A 202 -6.79 8.08 11.91
C VAL A 202 -7.42 8.91 10.82
N LEU A 203 -6.78 8.92 9.65
CA LEU A 203 -7.34 9.43 8.41
C LEU A 203 -7.62 8.23 7.48
N PRO A 204 -8.89 7.83 7.31
CA PRO A 204 -9.25 6.74 6.41
C PRO A 204 -9.24 7.23 4.96
N VAL A 205 -8.67 6.43 4.06
CA VAL A 205 -8.61 6.70 2.62
C VAL A 205 -9.06 5.47 1.86
N TYR A 206 -9.88 5.64 0.84
CA TYR A 206 -10.33 4.57 -0.03
C TYR A 206 -9.98 4.90 -1.49
N PHE A 207 -9.26 4.00 -2.15
CA PHE A 207 -9.00 4.05 -3.59
C PHE A 207 -10.03 3.20 -4.32
N GLU A 208 -10.71 3.82 -5.30
CA GLU A 208 -11.68 3.12 -6.13
C GLU A 208 -11.00 2.47 -7.33
N GLY A 209 -11.34 1.21 -7.60
CA GLY A 209 -10.85 0.46 -8.75
C GLY A 209 -10.07 -0.79 -8.36
N GLN A 210 -9.43 -1.38 -9.35
CA GLN A 210 -8.62 -2.59 -9.21
C GLN A 210 -7.66 -2.72 -10.38
N ASN A 211 -6.65 -3.56 -10.23
CA ASN A 211 -5.71 -3.92 -11.29
C ASN A 211 -6.41 -4.68 -12.45
N SER A 212 -5.69 -4.84 -13.55
CA SER A 212 -6.20 -5.48 -14.77
C SER A 212 -6.59 -6.96 -14.54
N PRO A 213 -7.52 -7.50 -15.36
CA PRO A 213 -7.85 -8.92 -15.34
C PRO A 213 -6.63 -9.84 -15.49
N LEU A 214 -5.64 -9.42 -16.29
CA LEU A 214 -4.40 -10.17 -16.47
C LEU A 214 -3.59 -10.25 -15.18
N PHE A 215 -3.51 -9.15 -14.43
CA PHE A 215 -2.87 -9.14 -13.12
C PHE A 215 -3.52 -10.14 -12.16
N HIS A 216 -4.85 -10.17 -12.12
CA HIS A 216 -5.59 -11.10 -11.27
C HIS A 216 -5.38 -12.56 -11.68
N LEU A 217 -5.44 -12.84 -12.98
CA LEU A 217 -5.19 -14.19 -13.51
C LEU A 217 -3.82 -14.71 -13.09
N VAL A 218 -2.77 -13.92 -13.34
CA VAL A 218 -1.38 -14.33 -13.09
C VAL A 218 -1.05 -14.40 -11.60
N SER A 219 -1.67 -13.54 -10.79
CA SER A 219 -1.47 -13.51 -9.33
C SER A 219 -1.81 -14.84 -8.65
N ARG A 220 -2.58 -15.72 -9.31
CA ARG A 220 -2.94 -17.04 -8.80
C ARG A 220 -1.85 -18.08 -9.00
N TYR A 221 -1.03 -17.92 -10.04
CA TYR A 221 -0.11 -18.96 -10.47
C TYR A 221 1.35 -18.66 -10.14
N SER A 222 1.74 -17.39 -10.11
CA SER A 222 3.15 -17.03 -9.94
C SER A 222 3.33 -15.67 -9.28
N VAL A 223 3.96 -15.67 -8.10
CA VAL A 223 4.41 -14.43 -7.42
C VAL A 223 5.38 -13.66 -8.29
N THR A 224 6.31 -14.37 -8.94
CA THR A 224 7.35 -13.76 -9.77
C THR A 224 6.76 -12.97 -10.93
N ILE A 225 5.82 -13.57 -11.66
CA ILE A 225 5.16 -12.90 -12.79
C ILE A 225 4.23 -11.80 -12.29
N ARG A 226 3.53 -12.01 -11.17
CA ARG A 226 2.73 -10.97 -10.52
C ARG A 226 3.56 -9.72 -10.24
N LEU A 227 4.75 -9.88 -9.65
CA LEU A 227 5.65 -8.75 -9.36
C LEU A 227 6.09 -8.05 -10.65
N ALA A 228 6.44 -8.81 -11.69
CA ALA A 228 6.78 -8.23 -12.99
C ALA A 228 5.60 -7.45 -13.61
N LEU A 229 4.36 -7.92 -13.44
CA LEU A 229 3.16 -7.22 -13.90
C LEU A 229 2.82 -5.97 -13.11
N MET A 230 3.34 -5.79 -11.89
CA MET A 230 3.19 -4.51 -11.16
C MET A 230 3.76 -3.33 -11.95
N VAL A 231 4.79 -3.56 -12.78
CA VAL A 231 5.33 -2.56 -13.70
C VAL A 231 4.32 -2.21 -14.80
N SER A 232 3.57 -3.22 -15.29
CA SER A 232 2.49 -3.00 -16.26
C SER A 232 1.33 -2.18 -15.66
N GLU A 233 0.92 -2.51 -14.44
CA GLU A 233 -0.13 -1.77 -13.75
C GLU A 233 0.28 -0.32 -13.50
N LEU A 234 1.55 -0.07 -13.15
CA LEU A 234 2.07 1.30 -13.03
C LEU A 234 2.01 2.04 -14.39
N ARG A 235 2.21 1.36 -15.51
CA ARG A 235 2.02 1.98 -16.82
C ARG A 235 0.57 2.41 -17.07
N ASN A 236 -0.40 1.60 -16.61
CA ASN A 236 -1.82 1.93 -16.73
C ASN A 236 -2.20 3.13 -15.84
N PHE A 237 -1.41 3.42 -14.83
CA PHE A 237 -1.56 4.58 -13.96
C PHE A 237 -1.18 5.91 -14.69
N VAL A 238 -0.27 5.86 -15.68
CA VAL A 238 0.17 7.04 -16.44
C VAL A 238 -0.98 7.60 -17.26
N GLY A 239 -1.30 8.88 -17.08
CA GLY A 239 -2.39 9.59 -17.76
C GLY A 239 -3.79 9.25 -17.25
N ALA A 240 -3.90 8.42 -16.22
CA ALA A 240 -5.18 8.03 -15.63
C ALA A 240 -5.74 9.09 -14.67
N THR A 241 -7.04 8.99 -14.40
CA THR A 241 -7.67 9.66 -13.26
C THR A 241 -7.95 8.60 -12.19
N ILE A 242 -7.43 8.81 -11.01
CA ILE A 242 -7.59 7.91 -9.87
C ILE A 242 -8.64 8.51 -8.94
N GLN A 243 -9.73 7.81 -8.78
CA GLN A 243 -10.77 8.16 -7.82
C GLN A 243 -10.28 7.80 -6.42
N VAL A 244 -10.26 8.79 -5.53
CA VAL A 244 -9.85 8.61 -4.15
C VAL A 244 -10.80 9.31 -3.20
N HIS A 245 -11.20 8.62 -2.15
CA HIS A 245 -12.13 9.12 -1.16
C HIS A 245 -11.43 9.22 0.19
N VAL A 246 -11.33 10.43 0.70
CA VAL A 246 -10.71 10.75 1.98
C VAL A 246 -11.80 11.02 2.99
N GLY A 247 -11.80 10.30 4.10
CA GLY A 247 -12.76 10.49 5.18
C GLY A 247 -12.39 11.63 6.12
N ALA A 248 -13.21 11.86 7.11
CA ALA A 248 -12.88 12.77 8.20
C ALA A 248 -11.74 12.20 9.06
N VAL A 249 -10.93 13.08 9.65
CA VAL A 249 -9.98 12.68 10.68
C VAL A 249 -10.73 12.20 11.89
N VAL A 250 -10.42 11.00 12.35
CA VAL A 250 -11.02 10.38 13.54
C VAL A 250 -10.03 10.49 14.70
N PRO A 251 -10.29 11.32 15.71
CA PRO A 251 -9.47 11.41 16.90
C PRO A 251 -9.37 10.06 17.62
N PHE A 252 -8.24 9.79 18.28
CA PHE A 252 -8.06 8.52 19.02
C PHE A 252 -9.17 8.25 20.04
N ALA A 253 -9.66 9.30 20.69
CA ALA A 253 -10.74 9.20 21.69
C ALA A 253 -12.08 8.70 21.10
N GLU A 254 -12.31 8.88 19.80
CA GLU A 254 -13.52 8.44 19.09
C GLU A 254 -13.38 7.02 18.51
N LEU A 255 -12.17 6.49 18.46
CA LEU A 255 -11.95 5.09 18.10
C LEU A 255 -12.37 4.23 19.29
N ALA A 256 -12.87 3.02 19.02
CA ALA A 256 -13.29 2.08 20.08
C ALA A 256 -12.14 1.79 21.06
N SER A 257 -11.94 2.72 22.00
CA SER A 257 -10.81 2.76 22.92
C SER A 257 -10.76 1.58 23.89
N GLY A 258 -11.89 0.90 24.09
CA GLY A 258 -12.00 -0.33 24.87
C GLY A 258 -11.97 -1.61 24.03
N ALA A 259 -11.96 -1.52 22.71
CA ALA A 259 -11.90 -2.70 21.86
C ALA A 259 -10.51 -3.35 21.92
N ASP A 260 -10.49 -4.65 21.82
CA ASP A 260 -9.26 -5.38 21.57
C ASP A 260 -8.69 -4.99 20.18
N ARG A 261 -7.51 -5.46 19.86
CA ARG A 261 -6.85 -5.13 18.58
C ARG A 261 -7.65 -5.59 17.36
N GLN A 262 -8.40 -6.68 17.49
CA GLN A 262 -9.22 -7.21 16.42
C GLN A 262 -10.45 -6.31 16.18
N GLY A 263 -11.09 -5.88 17.26
CA GLY A 263 -12.22 -4.94 17.18
C GLY A 263 -11.81 -3.61 16.54
N LEU A 264 -10.69 -3.03 16.98
CA LEU A 264 -10.18 -1.81 16.34
C LEU A 264 -9.80 -2.04 14.87
N THR A 265 -9.19 -3.18 14.52
CA THR A 265 -8.89 -3.50 13.11
C THR A 265 -10.16 -3.58 12.28
N SER A 266 -11.23 -4.17 12.82
CA SER A 266 -12.53 -4.25 12.16
C SER A 266 -13.15 -2.87 11.95
N GLU A 267 -13.07 -2.00 12.95
CA GLU A 267 -13.51 -0.61 12.85
C GLU A 267 -12.74 0.17 11.77
N LEU A 268 -11.41 0.06 11.74
CA LEU A 268 -10.59 0.72 10.73
C LEU A 268 -10.96 0.25 9.32
N TYR A 269 -11.15 -1.06 9.14
CA TYR A 269 -11.61 -1.63 7.87
C TYR A 269 -12.96 -1.03 7.47
N ALA A 270 -13.91 -1.01 8.39
CA ALA A 270 -15.22 -0.46 8.17
C ALA A 270 -15.17 1.01 7.73
N ARG A 271 -14.42 1.85 8.45
CA ARG A 271 -14.29 3.27 8.16
C ARG A 271 -13.69 3.55 6.77
N VAL A 272 -12.73 2.75 6.34
CA VAL A 272 -12.17 2.86 4.98
C VAL A 272 -13.18 2.40 3.94
N HIS A 273 -13.82 1.25 4.12
CA HIS A 273 -14.75 0.70 3.12
C HIS A 273 -16.10 1.41 3.06
N GLN A 274 -16.50 2.18 4.10
CA GLN A 274 -17.66 3.08 4.03
C GLN A 274 -17.46 4.23 3.05
N LEU A 275 -16.22 4.56 2.72
CA LEU A 275 -15.90 5.56 1.70
C LEU A 275 -16.09 5.03 0.27
N ALA A 276 -16.30 3.72 0.08
CA ALA A 276 -16.55 3.18 -1.24
C ALA A 276 -17.88 3.74 -1.81
N PRO A 277 -17.92 4.17 -3.08
CA PRO A 277 -19.14 4.64 -3.70
C PRO A 277 -20.26 3.61 -3.63
N GLY A 278 -21.47 4.06 -3.31
CA GLY A 278 -22.64 3.19 -3.18
C GLY A 278 -22.62 2.25 -1.96
N SER A 279 -21.61 2.35 -1.08
CA SER A 279 -21.64 1.64 0.17
C SER A 279 -22.79 2.20 1.03
N ARG A 280 -23.67 1.30 1.47
CA ARG A 280 -24.63 1.67 2.50
C ARG A 280 -23.87 1.91 3.80
N HIS A 281 -24.22 2.94 4.54
CA HIS A 281 -23.77 3.11 5.92
C HIS A 281 -24.28 1.89 6.74
N LEU A 282 -23.49 0.84 6.74
CA LEU A 282 -23.73 -0.25 7.66
C LEU A 282 -23.13 0.14 9.01
N PRO A 283 -23.85 -0.11 10.11
CA PRO A 283 -23.28 0.03 11.44
C PRO A 283 -21.98 -0.76 11.56
N LEU A 284 -21.00 -0.23 12.30
CA LEU A 284 -19.66 -0.81 12.42
C LEU A 284 -19.67 -2.28 12.91
N ASP A 285 -20.65 -2.65 13.70
CA ASP A 285 -20.89 -4.02 14.20
C ASP A 285 -21.31 -5.00 13.09
N GLN A 286 -21.89 -4.50 11.99
CA GLN A 286 -22.29 -5.29 10.82
C GLN A 286 -21.17 -5.42 9.78
N LEU A 287 -20.15 -4.58 9.84
CA LEU A 287 -18.98 -4.61 8.98
C LEU A 287 -17.91 -5.54 9.57
N ARG A 288 -18.25 -6.83 9.66
CA ARG A 288 -17.24 -7.83 10.06
C ARG A 288 -16.22 -7.96 8.95
N PRO A 289 -14.89 -7.84 9.24
CA PRO A 289 -13.89 -8.31 8.29
C PRO A 289 -14.25 -9.77 8.00
N ARG A 290 -14.34 -10.14 6.72
CA ARG A 290 -14.50 -11.55 6.38
C ARG A 290 -13.39 -12.32 7.08
N PRO A 291 -13.71 -13.36 7.86
CA PRO A 291 -12.67 -14.20 8.39
C PRO A 291 -11.81 -14.68 7.21
N PRO A 292 -10.49 -14.79 7.39
CA PRO A 292 -9.63 -15.29 6.34
C PRO A 292 -10.21 -16.62 5.89
N ASP A 293 -10.52 -16.74 4.58
CA ASP A 293 -10.90 -18.04 4.05
C ASP A 293 -9.71 -18.96 4.26
N ALA A 294 -9.83 -19.89 5.18
CA ALA A 294 -8.79 -20.85 5.52
C ALA A 294 -8.36 -21.72 4.30
N ARG A 295 -9.16 -21.69 3.23
CA ARG A 295 -8.88 -22.36 1.95
C ARG A 295 -8.10 -21.48 0.98
N ARG A 296 -8.13 -20.13 1.13
CA ARG A 296 -7.46 -19.20 0.23
C ARG A 296 -5.97 -19.16 0.56
N ARG A 297 -5.16 -19.80 -0.28
CA ARG A 297 -3.72 -19.71 -0.22
C ARG A 297 -3.21 -18.53 -1.04
N TYR A 298 -2.35 -17.77 -0.42
CA TYR A 298 -1.59 -16.75 -1.09
C TYR A 298 -0.23 -17.30 -1.48
N PRO A 299 0.37 -16.83 -2.57
CA PRO A 299 1.68 -17.29 -3.02
C PRO A 299 2.82 -17.14 -1.99
N TRP A 300 2.61 -16.31 -0.96
CA TRP A 300 3.55 -16.08 0.16
C TRP A 300 3.18 -16.83 1.44
N ASP A 301 2.09 -17.60 1.43
CA ASP A 301 1.76 -18.43 2.58
C ASP A 301 2.76 -19.55 2.72
N PRO A 302 3.25 -19.86 3.94
CA PRO A 302 4.15 -20.95 4.16
C PRO A 302 3.52 -22.27 3.69
N PRO A 303 4.32 -23.22 3.16
CA PRO A 303 3.83 -24.55 2.83
C PRO A 303 3.20 -25.18 4.09
N ARG A 304 2.03 -25.80 3.94
CA ARG A 304 1.40 -26.49 5.09
C ARG A 304 2.42 -27.50 5.65
N PRO A 305 2.59 -27.58 6.98
CA PRO A 305 3.31 -28.68 7.56
C PRO A 305 2.68 -29.97 7.04
N HIS A 306 3.50 -30.84 6.45
CA HIS A 306 3.05 -32.15 6.03
C HIS A 306 2.46 -32.84 7.25
N THR A 307 1.15 -32.99 7.27
CA THR A 307 0.49 -33.87 8.23
C THR A 307 1.05 -35.24 7.94
N LYS A 308 1.97 -35.71 8.78
CA LYS A 308 2.41 -37.13 8.72
C LYS A 308 1.14 -37.91 8.88
N ALA A 309 0.76 -38.62 7.81
CA ALA A 309 -0.25 -39.64 7.89
C ALA A 309 0.15 -40.56 9.07
N GLN A 310 -0.69 -40.58 10.09
CA GLN A 310 -0.59 -41.62 11.10
C GLN A 310 -0.90 -42.95 10.38
N VAL A 311 0.13 -43.78 10.23
CA VAL A 311 0.02 -45.20 9.90
C VAL A 311 -0.25 -45.92 11.17
#